data_dc02929f4142dbfd52221aad2a44fb3d
#
_entry.id   dc02929f4142dbfd52221aad2a44fb3d
#
_cell.length_a   1.000
_cell.length_b   1.000
_cell.length_c   1.000
_cell.angle_alpha   90.00
_cell.angle_beta   90.00
_cell.angle_gamma   90.00
#
_symmetry.space_group_name_H-M   'P 1'
#
loop_
_entity.id
_entity.type
_entity.pdbx_description
1 polymer ?
#
loop_
_entity_poly.entity_id
_entity_poly.type
_entity_poly.pdbx_seq_one_letter_code
_entity_poly.pdbx_strand_id
1 'polypeptide(L)'
;MDFTVPAVMGILNVTPDSFYDGGRYLSEVKIVERIHQIMDEGADMIDVGAYSTRPGADYVDDREEIRRLLQAVELIRKHYPEAIVSIDTFRAKVAEEIVAAQGPVIVNDISGGTMDEGMFDYVARTGVPYIMMHIQGTPQTMQKNPHYENIVKEVRKFLTDRIACLNAEGFDNIILDPGFGFGK
;
A
#
# COMPACT_ATOMS: atom_id res chain seq x y z
N MET A 1 -13.19 1.36 -10.37
CA MET A 1 -13.99 1.38 -9.11
C MET A 1 -14.83 2.64 -9.11
N ASP A 2 -16.07 2.55 -8.64
CA ASP A 2 -16.94 3.73 -8.49
C ASP A 2 -17.01 4.08 -7.00
N PHE A 3 -16.53 5.26 -6.63
CA PHE A 3 -16.52 5.78 -5.26
C PHE A 3 -17.60 6.86 -5.05
N THR A 4 -18.77 6.68 -5.64
CA THR A 4 -19.93 7.57 -5.39
C THR A 4 -20.37 7.52 -3.92
N VAL A 5 -20.06 6.43 -3.23
CA VAL A 5 -20.21 6.25 -1.78
C VAL A 5 -18.82 6.09 -1.17
N PRO A 6 -18.55 6.71 0.00
CA PRO A 6 -17.29 6.48 0.70
C PRO A 6 -17.05 5.00 0.98
N ALA A 7 -15.88 4.48 0.64
CA ALA A 7 -15.46 3.12 0.95
C ALA A 7 -14.46 3.12 2.11
N VAL A 8 -14.54 2.12 2.97
CA VAL A 8 -13.65 1.97 4.14
C VAL A 8 -12.58 0.93 3.83
N MET A 9 -11.32 1.36 3.92
CA MET A 9 -10.15 0.48 3.76
C MET A 9 -9.58 0.14 5.12
N GLY A 10 -9.73 -1.13 5.54
CA GLY A 10 -9.19 -1.63 6.80
C GLY A 10 -7.72 -2.00 6.66
N ILE A 11 -6.89 -1.62 7.64
CA ILE A 11 -5.44 -1.83 7.60
C ILE A 11 -5.05 -3.14 8.30
N LEU A 12 -4.30 -3.99 7.58
CA LEU A 12 -3.72 -5.23 8.07
C LEU A 12 -2.18 -5.16 7.98
N ASN A 13 -1.51 -4.79 9.07
CA ASN A 13 -0.05 -4.78 9.13
C ASN A 13 0.49 -6.14 9.55
N VAL A 14 1.24 -6.80 8.66
CA VAL A 14 1.88 -8.12 8.88
C VAL A 14 3.38 -7.96 9.17
N THR A 15 3.71 -7.04 10.08
CA THR A 15 5.09 -6.82 10.53
C THR A 15 5.44 -7.74 11.71
N PRO A 16 6.74 -8.01 11.97
CA PRO A 16 7.16 -8.88 13.09
C PRO A 16 6.57 -8.46 14.43
N ASP A 17 6.58 -7.18 14.72
CA ASP A 17 6.06 -6.63 15.99
C ASP A 17 4.56 -6.83 16.17
N SER A 18 3.83 -7.12 15.08
CA SER A 18 2.38 -7.26 15.11
C SER A 18 1.91 -8.70 15.31
N PHE A 19 2.66 -9.71 14.79
CA PHE A 19 2.12 -11.07 14.72
C PHE A 19 3.13 -12.22 14.98
N TYR A 20 4.44 -11.96 15.11
CA TYR A 20 5.46 -13.03 15.07
C TYR A 20 5.95 -13.59 16.42
N ASP A 21 5.35 -13.23 17.54
CA ASP A 21 5.80 -13.62 18.88
C ASP A 21 5.65 -15.10 19.24
N GLY A 22 5.01 -15.92 18.39
CA GLY A 22 4.61 -17.27 18.79
C GLY A 22 4.79 -18.36 17.74
N GLY A 23 5.60 -18.13 16.70
CA GLY A 23 5.81 -19.10 15.60
C GLY A 23 4.75 -19.00 14.50
N ARG A 24 4.99 -19.69 13.36
CA ARG A 24 4.21 -19.55 12.12
C ARG A 24 2.71 -19.79 12.31
N TYR A 25 2.34 -20.83 13.02
CA TYR A 25 0.92 -21.18 13.22
C TYR A 25 0.16 -20.11 14.03
N LEU A 26 0.77 -19.61 15.11
CA LEU A 26 0.15 -18.56 15.93
C LEU A 26 0.03 -17.23 15.17
N SER A 27 0.98 -16.96 14.26
CA SER A 27 0.90 -15.77 13.40
C SER A 27 -0.25 -15.87 12.39
N GLU A 28 -0.49 -17.04 11.79
CA GLU A 28 -1.62 -17.24 10.87
C GLU A 28 -2.97 -17.08 11.57
N VAL A 29 -3.15 -17.64 12.76
CA VAL A 29 -4.39 -17.48 13.54
C VAL A 29 -4.66 -16.00 13.82
N LYS A 30 -3.66 -15.26 14.30
CA LYS A 30 -3.81 -13.84 14.60
C LYS A 30 -4.11 -13.00 13.34
N ILE A 31 -3.49 -13.32 12.21
CA ILE A 31 -3.78 -12.66 10.93
C ILE A 31 -5.25 -12.90 10.55
N VAL A 32 -5.72 -14.14 10.62
CA VAL A 32 -7.11 -14.51 10.30
C VAL A 32 -8.10 -13.83 11.25
N GLU A 33 -7.83 -13.81 12.57
CA GLU A 33 -8.64 -13.08 13.55
C GLU A 33 -8.74 -11.59 13.20
N ARG A 34 -7.62 -10.96 12.80
CA ARG A 34 -7.62 -9.55 12.41
C ARG A 34 -8.36 -9.31 11.08
N ILE A 35 -8.25 -10.22 10.12
CA ILE A 35 -9.03 -10.18 8.87
C ILE A 35 -10.54 -10.20 9.19
N HIS A 36 -10.99 -11.16 10.02
CA HIS A 36 -12.39 -11.24 10.44
C HIS A 36 -12.84 -9.95 11.11
N GLN A 37 -12.05 -9.44 12.07
CA GLN A 37 -12.36 -8.19 12.76
C GLN A 37 -12.55 -7.02 11.78
N ILE A 38 -11.63 -6.84 10.81
CA ILE A 38 -11.69 -5.77 9.81
C ILE A 38 -12.99 -5.87 9.00
N MET A 39 -13.34 -7.08 8.55
CA MET A 39 -14.54 -7.29 7.73
C MET A 39 -15.82 -7.14 8.56
N ASP A 40 -15.84 -7.65 9.80
CA ASP A 40 -17.00 -7.53 10.70
C ASP A 40 -17.24 -6.08 11.15
N GLU A 41 -16.19 -5.25 11.23
CA GLU A 41 -16.28 -3.81 11.47
C GLU A 41 -16.81 -3.03 10.25
N GLY A 42 -17.02 -3.69 9.11
CA GLY A 42 -17.65 -3.13 7.90
C GLY A 42 -16.68 -2.52 6.91
N ALA A 43 -15.44 -2.99 6.86
CA ALA A 43 -14.52 -2.58 5.80
C ALA A 43 -14.96 -3.12 4.43
N ASP A 44 -14.81 -2.29 3.38
CA ASP A 44 -15.08 -2.64 1.98
C ASP A 44 -13.85 -3.27 1.32
N MET A 45 -12.66 -2.98 1.83
CA MET A 45 -11.39 -3.48 1.31
C MET A 45 -10.36 -3.62 2.43
N ILE A 46 -9.32 -4.43 2.20
CA ILE A 46 -8.22 -4.65 3.14
C ILE A 46 -6.91 -4.20 2.50
N ASP A 47 -6.20 -3.29 3.16
CA ASP A 47 -4.85 -2.85 2.79
C ASP A 47 -3.80 -3.61 3.61
N VAL A 48 -2.94 -4.37 2.94
CA VAL A 48 -1.95 -5.23 3.58
C VAL A 48 -0.58 -4.59 3.52
N GLY A 49 -0.02 -4.25 4.69
CA GLY A 49 1.33 -3.71 4.82
C GLY A 49 2.30 -4.71 5.47
N ALA A 50 3.40 -5.01 4.80
CA ALA A 50 4.45 -5.90 5.30
C ALA A 50 5.75 -5.19 5.66
N TYR A 51 5.86 -3.92 5.31
CA TYR A 51 6.97 -3.02 5.61
C TYR A 51 6.53 -1.97 6.63
N SER A 52 7.25 -1.84 7.74
CA SER A 52 6.93 -0.81 8.74
C SER A 52 7.50 0.55 8.32
N THR A 53 6.62 1.53 8.17
CA THR A 53 7.00 2.93 7.90
C THR A 53 7.29 3.73 9.17
N ARG A 54 7.27 3.09 10.35
CA ARG A 54 7.56 3.76 11.63
C ARG A 54 9.03 4.16 11.71
N PRO A 55 9.36 5.32 12.31
CA PRO A 55 10.75 5.69 12.58
C PRO A 55 11.45 4.61 13.40
N GLY A 56 12.62 4.15 12.92
CA GLY A 56 13.41 3.13 13.62
C GLY A 56 13.00 1.68 13.33
N ALA A 57 12.05 1.44 12.46
CA ALA A 57 11.73 0.07 12.02
C ALA A 57 12.91 -0.54 11.24
N ASP A 58 13.11 -1.85 11.44
CA ASP A 58 14.11 -2.61 10.72
C ASP A 58 13.85 -2.61 9.22
N TYR A 59 14.93 -2.60 8.44
CA TYR A 59 14.84 -2.77 7.00
C TYR A 59 14.31 -4.16 6.64
N VAL A 60 13.30 -4.21 5.79
CA VAL A 60 12.73 -5.44 5.24
C VAL A 60 13.16 -5.52 3.78
N ASP A 61 13.81 -6.61 3.39
CA ASP A 61 14.17 -6.87 2.00
C ASP A 61 12.93 -7.30 1.18
N ASP A 62 13.06 -7.26 -0.15
CA ASP A 62 11.97 -7.57 -1.07
C ASP A 62 11.42 -8.99 -0.88
N ARG A 63 12.29 -9.96 -0.61
CA ARG A 63 11.90 -11.38 -0.46
C ARG A 63 11.04 -11.59 0.77
N GLU A 64 11.43 -10.96 1.87
CA GLU A 64 10.67 -11.05 3.12
C GLU A 64 9.36 -10.28 3.02
N GLU A 65 9.33 -9.11 2.36
CA GLU A 65 8.11 -8.36 2.09
C GLU A 65 7.15 -9.20 1.23
N ILE A 66 7.61 -9.77 0.11
CA ILE A 66 6.82 -10.66 -0.76
C ILE A 66 6.27 -11.84 0.04
N ARG A 67 7.11 -12.52 0.84
CA ARG A 67 6.68 -13.67 1.63
C ARG A 67 5.53 -13.34 2.58
N ARG A 68 5.62 -12.19 3.27
CA ARG A 68 4.58 -11.74 4.22
C ARG A 68 3.29 -11.37 3.51
N LEU A 69 3.40 -10.59 2.42
CA LEU A 69 2.24 -10.19 1.63
C LEU A 69 1.54 -11.40 1.02
N LEU A 70 2.28 -12.35 0.41
CA LEU A 70 1.71 -13.57 -0.14
C LEU A 70 0.89 -14.34 0.89
N GLN A 71 1.45 -14.56 2.08
CA GLN A 71 0.75 -15.26 3.17
C GLN A 71 -0.54 -14.55 3.57
N ALA A 72 -0.49 -13.22 3.74
CA ALA A 72 -1.66 -12.47 4.16
C ALA A 72 -2.75 -12.43 3.07
N VAL A 73 -2.36 -12.19 1.81
CA VAL A 73 -3.30 -12.14 0.68
C VAL A 73 -3.94 -13.52 0.44
N GLU A 74 -3.18 -14.61 0.56
CA GLU A 74 -3.70 -15.97 0.48
C GLU A 74 -4.77 -16.24 1.57
N LEU A 75 -4.50 -15.82 2.81
CA LEU A 75 -5.46 -15.96 3.91
C LEU A 75 -6.73 -15.11 3.68
N ILE A 76 -6.59 -13.88 3.17
CA ILE A 76 -7.75 -13.05 2.80
C ILE A 76 -8.57 -13.76 1.72
N ARG A 77 -7.94 -14.20 0.63
CA ARG A 77 -8.64 -14.89 -0.49
C ARG A 77 -9.33 -16.18 -0.06
N LYS A 78 -8.74 -16.89 0.90
CA LYS A 78 -9.32 -18.12 1.47
C LYS A 78 -10.57 -17.87 2.29
N HIS A 79 -10.59 -16.82 3.10
CA HIS A 79 -11.70 -16.54 4.04
C HIS A 79 -12.73 -15.56 3.47
N TYR A 80 -12.30 -14.65 2.59
CA TYR A 80 -13.12 -13.62 1.94
C TYR A 80 -12.74 -13.51 0.46
N PRO A 81 -13.13 -14.47 -0.40
CA PRO A 81 -12.70 -14.53 -1.81
C PRO A 81 -13.12 -13.29 -2.63
N GLU A 82 -14.20 -12.61 -2.23
CA GLU A 82 -14.71 -11.41 -2.90
C GLU A 82 -14.13 -10.10 -2.34
N ALA A 83 -13.31 -10.17 -1.28
CA ALA A 83 -12.73 -8.96 -0.68
C ALA A 83 -11.79 -8.26 -1.67
N ILE A 84 -11.93 -6.95 -1.76
CA ILE A 84 -10.99 -6.11 -2.48
C ILE A 84 -9.71 -6.01 -1.64
N VAL A 85 -8.57 -6.37 -2.24
CA VAL A 85 -7.27 -6.34 -1.57
C VAL A 85 -6.42 -5.21 -2.15
N SER A 86 -5.83 -4.44 -1.26
CA SER A 86 -4.76 -3.48 -1.53
C SER A 86 -3.47 -3.97 -0.89
N ILE A 87 -2.33 -3.69 -1.48
CA ILE A 87 -1.01 -3.95 -0.91
C ILE A 87 -0.23 -2.64 -0.76
N ASP A 88 0.23 -2.34 0.47
CA ASP A 88 1.08 -1.19 0.77
C ASP A 88 2.53 -1.56 0.40
N THR A 89 2.96 -1.11 -0.75
CA THR A 89 4.33 -1.26 -1.23
C THR A 89 4.70 -0.16 -2.21
N PHE A 90 5.91 0.35 -2.07
CA PHE A 90 6.54 1.29 -3.02
C PHE A 90 7.46 0.58 -4.03
N ARG A 91 7.48 -0.75 -4.07
CA ARG A 91 8.38 -1.57 -4.90
C ARG A 91 7.61 -2.25 -6.02
N ALA A 92 7.92 -1.89 -7.27
CA ALA A 92 7.30 -2.49 -8.45
C ALA A 92 7.46 -4.02 -8.51
N LYS A 93 8.65 -4.52 -8.15
CA LYS A 93 8.93 -5.95 -8.10
C LYS A 93 8.05 -6.70 -7.10
N VAL A 94 7.80 -6.12 -5.92
CA VAL A 94 6.91 -6.71 -4.92
C VAL A 94 5.49 -6.78 -5.47
N ALA A 95 4.99 -5.68 -6.04
CA ALA A 95 3.68 -5.63 -6.66
C ALA A 95 3.53 -6.67 -7.79
N GLU A 96 4.54 -6.82 -8.66
CA GLU A 96 4.57 -7.80 -9.74
C GLU A 96 4.43 -9.24 -9.25
N GLU A 97 5.22 -9.63 -8.25
CA GLU A 97 5.19 -10.98 -7.67
C GLU A 97 3.84 -11.30 -7.00
N ILE A 98 3.27 -10.33 -6.27
CA ILE A 98 1.97 -10.53 -5.63
C ILE A 98 0.85 -10.66 -6.67
N VAL A 99 0.81 -9.79 -7.68
CA VAL A 99 -0.20 -9.85 -8.74
C VAL A 99 -0.07 -11.13 -9.56
N ALA A 100 1.15 -11.58 -9.85
CA ALA A 100 1.39 -12.82 -10.58
C ALA A 100 0.89 -14.06 -9.81
N ALA A 101 1.04 -14.07 -8.49
CA ALA A 101 0.68 -15.21 -7.65
C ALA A 101 -0.79 -15.22 -7.19
N GLN A 102 -1.37 -14.04 -6.92
CA GLN A 102 -2.66 -13.91 -6.23
C GLN A 102 -3.75 -13.23 -7.09
N GLY A 103 -3.41 -12.84 -8.32
CA GLY A 103 -4.31 -12.08 -9.19
C GLY A 103 -4.37 -10.59 -8.84
N PRO A 104 -5.32 -9.85 -9.45
CA PRO A 104 -5.38 -8.41 -9.34
C PRO A 104 -5.55 -7.92 -7.90
N VAL A 105 -4.74 -6.93 -7.52
CA VAL A 105 -4.84 -6.16 -6.27
C VAL A 105 -4.69 -4.67 -6.60
N ILE A 106 -5.07 -3.80 -5.65
CA ILE A 106 -4.73 -2.39 -5.70
C ILE A 106 -3.28 -2.26 -5.21
N VAL A 107 -2.46 -1.46 -5.90
CA VAL A 107 -1.13 -1.08 -5.41
C VAL A 107 -1.24 0.24 -4.68
N ASN A 108 -0.96 0.24 -3.38
CA ASN A 108 -0.95 1.44 -2.53
C ASN A 108 0.50 1.86 -2.31
N ASP A 109 0.93 2.92 -3.02
CA ASP A 109 2.30 3.42 -2.97
C ASP A 109 2.38 4.74 -2.22
N ILE A 110 2.88 4.66 -0.98
CA ILE A 110 3.06 5.83 -0.10
C ILE A 110 4.05 6.86 -0.65
N SER A 111 4.86 6.48 -1.64
CA SER A 111 5.87 7.36 -2.24
C SER A 111 5.40 8.07 -3.51
N GLY A 112 4.27 7.63 -4.08
CA GLY A 112 3.78 8.12 -5.37
C GLY A 112 4.81 7.91 -6.49
N GLY A 113 5.52 6.79 -6.51
CA GLY A 113 6.53 6.44 -7.50
C GLY A 113 7.88 7.16 -7.34
N THR A 114 8.17 7.77 -6.16
CA THR A 114 9.48 8.42 -5.96
C THR A 114 10.56 7.46 -5.44
N MET A 115 10.17 6.34 -4.85
CA MET A 115 11.10 5.39 -4.24
C MET A 115 11.47 4.22 -5.15
N ASP A 116 10.70 3.99 -6.22
CA ASP A 116 11.00 2.99 -7.26
C ASP A 116 10.64 3.56 -8.64
N GLU A 117 11.65 3.78 -9.47
CA GLU A 117 11.48 4.32 -10.84
C GLU A 117 10.68 3.37 -11.74
N GLY A 118 10.66 2.06 -11.45
CA GLY A 118 9.92 1.06 -12.20
C GLY A 118 8.41 1.02 -11.88
N MET A 119 7.95 1.71 -10.83
CA MET A 119 6.55 1.61 -10.41
C MET A 119 5.58 2.15 -11.47
N PHE A 120 5.87 3.28 -12.09
CA PHE A 120 5.00 3.86 -13.11
C PHE A 120 4.90 2.99 -14.35
N ASP A 121 6.03 2.48 -14.85
CA ASP A 121 6.06 1.54 -15.97
C ASP A 121 5.25 0.27 -15.64
N TYR A 122 5.38 -0.22 -14.42
CA TYR A 122 4.65 -1.41 -13.98
C TYR A 122 3.12 -1.19 -13.99
N VAL A 123 2.62 -0.14 -13.34
CA VAL A 123 1.17 0.11 -13.26
C VAL A 123 0.58 0.49 -14.62
N ALA A 124 1.31 1.24 -15.45
CA ALA A 124 0.88 1.58 -16.80
C ALA A 124 0.77 0.33 -17.70
N ARG A 125 1.75 -0.58 -17.60
CA ARG A 125 1.76 -1.83 -18.37
C ARG A 125 0.67 -2.82 -17.94
N THR A 126 0.39 -2.90 -16.65
CA THR A 126 -0.52 -3.91 -16.10
C THR A 126 -1.95 -3.44 -15.93
N GLY A 127 -2.18 -2.12 -15.83
CA GLY A 127 -3.51 -1.55 -15.63
C GLY A 127 -4.08 -1.74 -14.20
N VAL A 128 -3.27 -2.25 -13.25
CA VAL A 128 -3.72 -2.44 -11.87
C VAL A 128 -4.09 -1.10 -11.23
N PRO A 129 -5.15 -1.03 -10.39
CA PRO A 129 -5.49 0.22 -9.71
C PRO A 129 -4.33 0.68 -8.82
N TYR A 130 -4.06 1.98 -8.82
CA TYR A 130 -2.92 2.56 -8.14
C TYR A 130 -3.32 3.69 -7.21
N ILE A 131 -3.05 3.53 -5.92
CA ILE A 131 -3.16 4.61 -4.93
C ILE A 131 -1.82 5.32 -4.89
N MET A 132 -1.84 6.60 -5.21
CA MET A 132 -0.65 7.45 -5.31
C MET A 132 -0.66 8.46 -4.18
N MET A 133 0.23 8.27 -3.18
CA MET A 133 0.30 9.15 -2.03
C MET A 133 1.45 10.16 -2.16
N HIS A 134 1.23 11.35 -1.59
CA HIS A 134 2.29 12.33 -1.38
C HIS A 134 2.99 12.12 -0.04
N ILE A 135 4.32 12.05 -0.08
CA ILE A 135 5.20 12.09 1.09
C ILE A 135 6.33 13.10 0.86
N GLN A 136 6.79 13.79 1.91
CA GLN A 136 8.03 14.55 1.88
C GLN A 136 9.15 13.75 2.55
N GLY A 137 10.21 13.46 1.80
CA GLY A 137 11.31 12.60 2.27
C GLY A 137 10.99 11.10 2.15
N THR A 138 11.44 10.32 3.11
CA THR A 138 11.19 8.87 3.22
C THR A 138 10.44 8.57 4.52
N PRO A 139 9.87 7.36 4.69
CA PRO A 139 9.24 6.98 5.96
C PRO A 139 10.11 7.24 7.19
N GLN A 140 11.43 7.05 7.06
CA GLN A 140 12.40 7.26 8.17
C GLN A 140 12.71 8.75 8.42
N THR A 141 12.51 9.62 7.44
CA THR A 141 12.89 11.03 7.51
C THR A 141 11.73 12.01 7.44
N MET A 142 10.56 11.57 7.03
CA MET A 142 9.38 12.42 6.77
C MET A 142 8.97 13.30 7.96
N GLN A 143 9.22 12.86 9.19
CA GLN A 143 8.90 13.62 10.40
C GLN A 143 10.05 14.54 10.88
N LYS A 144 11.18 14.58 10.15
CA LYS A 144 12.32 15.42 10.51
C LYS A 144 12.17 16.80 9.88
N ASN A 145 11.47 17.70 10.58
CA ASN A 145 11.27 19.09 10.17
C ASN A 145 10.66 19.23 8.76
N PRO A 146 9.50 18.64 8.46
CA PRO A 146 8.85 18.88 7.18
C PRO A 146 8.59 20.39 7.02
N HIS A 147 8.93 20.93 5.85
CA HIS A 147 8.79 22.34 5.58
C HIS A 147 8.10 22.58 4.24
N TYR A 148 7.10 23.46 4.24
CA TYR A 148 6.36 23.89 3.07
C TYR A 148 6.17 25.40 3.11
N GLU A 149 6.34 26.08 1.99
CA GLU A 149 5.88 27.46 1.86
C GLU A 149 4.36 27.52 1.77
N ASN A 150 3.78 26.55 1.02
CA ASN A 150 2.34 26.36 0.92
C ASN A 150 2.01 24.89 0.66
N ILE A 151 1.71 24.19 1.74
CA ILE A 151 1.47 22.74 1.71
C ILE A 151 0.41 22.31 0.69
N VAL A 152 -0.70 23.05 0.58
CA VAL A 152 -1.79 22.70 -0.37
C VAL A 152 -1.31 22.83 -1.81
N LYS A 153 -0.58 23.89 -2.14
CA LYS A 153 -0.04 24.09 -3.50
C LYS A 153 1.00 23.04 -3.85
N GLU A 154 1.88 22.72 -2.90
CA GLU A 154 2.98 21.78 -3.14
C GLU A 154 2.51 20.34 -3.27
N VAL A 155 1.61 19.89 -2.38
CA VAL A 155 0.97 18.55 -2.50
C VAL A 155 0.18 18.46 -3.80
N ARG A 156 -0.61 19.47 -4.14
CA ARG A 156 -1.36 19.50 -5.39
C ARG A 156 -0.44 19.45 -6.60
N LYS A 157 0.65 20.23 -6.60
CA LYS A 157 1.63 20.22 -7.70
C LYS A 157 2.24 18.84 -7.86
N PHE A 158 2.71 18.22 -6.76
CA PHE A 158 3.28 16.88 -6.77
C PHE A 158 2.34 15.88 -7.43
N LEU A 159 1.10 15.80 -6.97
CA LEU A 159 0.11 14.87 -7.50
C LEU A 159 -0.22 15.16 -8.99
N THR A 160 -0.38 16.44 -9.36
CA THR A 160 -0.69 16.84 -10.74
C THR A 160 0.44 16.47 -11.71
N ASP A 161 1.70 16.72 -11.34
CA ASP A 161 2.85 16.40 -12.18
C ASP A 161 2.94 14.88 -12.41
N ARG A 162 2.66 14.07 -11.40
CA ARG A 162 2.70 12.59 -11.50
C ARG A 162 1.53 12.01 -12.28
N ILE A 163 0.33 12.56 -12.11
CA ILE A 163 -0.81 12.22 -12.96
C ILE A 163 -0.46 12.48 -14.44
N ALA A 164 0.18 13.62 -14.74
CA ALA A 164 0.59 13.93 -16.11
C ALA A 164 1.58 12.90 -16.67
N CYS A 165 2.53 12.42 -15.86
CA CYS A 165 3.44 11.35 -16.25
C CYS A 165 2.69 10.05 -16.57
N LEU A 166 1.82 9.58 -15.69
CA LEU A 166 1.06 8.34 -15.88
C LEU A 166 0.07 8.44 -17.05
N ASN A 167 -0.59 9.59 -17.22
CA ASN A 167 -1.47 9.83 -18.37
C ASN A 167 -0.70 9.82 -19.70
N ALA A 168 0.55 10.28 -19.73
CA ALA A 168 1.40 10.20 -20.93
C ALA A 168 1.70 8.76 -21.34
N GLU A 169 1.72 7.82 -20.38
CA GLU A 169 1.82 6.37 -20.60
C GLU A 169 0.44 5.70 -20.85
N GLY A 170 -0.64 6.50 -20.93
CA GLY A 170 -1.99 5.99 -21.18
C GLY A 170 -2.67 5.38 -19.96
N PHE A 171 -2.18 5.67 -18.75
CA PHE A 171 -2.72 5.11 -17.50
C PHE A 171 -3.48 6.19 -16.70
N ASP A 172 -4.73 5.89 -16.33
CA ASP A 172 -5.64 6.79 -15.60
C ASP A 172 -6.35 6.15 -14.40
N ASN A 173 -6.06 4.87 -14.10
CA ASN A 173 -6.66 4.13 -12.99
C ASN A 173 -6.00 4.50 -11.65
N ILE A 174 -6.06 5.78 -11.29
CA ILE A 174 -5.34 6.40 -10.18
C ILE A 174 -6.31 6.84 -9.08
N ILE A 175 -5.99 6.51 -7.84
CA ILE A 175 -6.61 7.04 -6.63
C ILE A 175 -5.58 7.96 -5.96
N LEU A 176 -5.98 9.18 -5.58
CA LEU A 176 -5.08 10.17 -5.00
C LEU A 176 -5.20 10.17 -3.48
N ASP A 177 -4.05 10.07 -2.81
CA ASP A 177 -3.94 10.24 -1.37
C ASP A 177 -3.04 11.46 -1.05
N PRO A 178 -3.56 12.51 -0.40
CA PRO A 178 -2.74 13.63 0.03
C PRO A 178 -1.72 13.27 1.12
N GLY A 179 -1.84 12.09 1.75
CA GLY A 179 -0.91 11.58 2.75
C GLY A 179 -0.92 12.37 4.05
N PHE A 180 -2.09 12.61 4.63
CA PHE A 180 -2.19 13.28 5.94
C PHE A 180 -1.35 12.57 7.00
N GLY A 181 -0.50 13.34 7.72
CA GLY A 181 0.41 12.79 8.74
C GLY A 181 1.74 12.25 8.21
N PHE A 182 1.94 12.22 6.88
CA PHE A 182 3.17 11.73 6.25
C PHE A 182 4.03 12.91 5.77
N GLY A 183 4.89 13.43 6.65
CA GLY A 183 5.80 14.54 6.34
C GLY A 183 5.06 15.86 6.04
N LYS A 184 4.07 16.18 6.88
CA LYS A 184 3.29 17.42 6.76
C LYS A 184 3.24 18.17 8.07
#